data_22e59edcb5c6677ca5557996c2cc2826
#
_entry.id   22e59edcb5c6677ca5557996c2cc2826
#
_cell.length_a   1.000
_cell.length_b   1.000
_cell.length_c   1.000
_cell.angle_alpha   90.00
_cell.angle_beta   90.00
_cell.angle_gamma   90.00
#
_symmetry.space_group_name_H-M   'P 1'
#
loop_
_entity.id
_entity.type
_entity.pdbx_description
1 polymer ?
#
loop_
_entity_poly.entity_id
_entity_poly.type
_entity_poly.pdbx_seq_one_letter_code
_entity_poly.pdbx_strand_id
1 'polypeptide(L)'
;MNKRLQQRTEDSDNLWWDAFATEFFEDDATLTLTFCLEDGPKRYTIGRTLIPRYFRSIFEGEVTDLYFSLKHAKESFHNTTITLDCDQCTMVAHHGKPMYNKVCTEGRLILEFTFDDLMRIKSWHFATRQHRELVPRSLIALQAQQQDPAMLEQLSKNITRQGLTNSTLNYLRLCVILEPMQELMSRHKAYALSPRDCLKTTLFQKWQRMIAPPGASHRPGPNDFKMQPEVETQRPPSKRRKRKSSATNNANSTGTGSGKKKNMSPGPPNFSLASQNSSSQP
;
A
#
# COMPACT_ATOMS: atom_id res chain seq x y z
N MET A 1 15.23 6.16 17.96
CA MET A 1 15.29 5.44 16.69
C MET A 1 16.60 5.68 15.92
N ASN A 2 16.98 6.92 15.54
CA ASN A 2 18.25 7.16 14.78
C ASN A 2 19.47 6.49 15.43
N LYS A 3 19.68 6.72 16.73
CA LYS A 3 20.81 6.09 17.47
C LYS A 3 20.79 4.56 17.39
N ARG A 4 19.60 3.94 17.41
CA ARG A 4 19.47 2.48 17.31
C ARG A 4 19.81 1.97 15.93
N LEU A 5 19.39 2.68 14.87
CA LEU A 5 19.75 2.35 13.48
C LEU A 5 21.26 2.44 13.25
N GLN A 6 21.95 3.40 13.87
CA GLN A 6 23.42 3.54 13.81
C GLN A 6 24.17 2.42 14.54
N GLN A 7 23.53 1.74 15.50
CA GLN A 7 24.13 0.58 16.19
C GLN A 7 24.04 -0.73 15.39
N ARG A 8 23.39 -0.69 14.24
CA ARG A 8 23.30 -1.85 13.36
C ARG A 8 24.70 -2.25 12.84
N THR A 9 24.94 -3.53 12.80
CA THR A 9 26.13 -4.15 12.17
C THR A 9 25.69 -5.00 10.97
N GLU A 10 26.65 -5.46 10.18
CA GLU A 10 26.38 -6.39 9.07
C GLU A 10 25.78 -7.73 9.57
N ASP A 11 26.15 -8.12 10.79
CA ASP A 11 25.66 -9.35 11.45
C ASP A 11 24.27 -9.22 12.08
N SER A 12 23.62 -8.04 11.96
CA SER A 12 22.28 -7.83 12.53
C SER A 12 21.25 -8.72 11.84
N ASP A 13 20.85 -9.77 12.53
CA ASP A 13 19.93 -10.81 12.07
C ASP A 13 18.45 -10.40 12.20
N ASN A 14 17.54 -11.34 11.94
CA ASN A 14 16.12 -11.10 12.08
C ASN A 14 15.72 -10.76 13.52
N LEU A 15 16.35 -11.38 14.51
CA LEU A 15 16.05 -11.13 15.92
C LEU A 15 16.37 -9.69 16.31
N TRP A 16 17.49 -9.15 15.80
CA TRP A 16 17.85 -7.75 16.02
C TRP A 16 16.79 -6.79 15.44
N TRP A 17 16.31 -7.08 14.22
CA TRP A 17 15.28 -6.26 13.57
C TRP A 17 13.90 -6.38 14.23
N ASP A 18 13.55 -7.56 14.72
CA ASP A 18 12.34 -7.78 15.50
C ASP A 18 12.40 -7.04 16.85
N ALA A 19 13.55 -7.08 17.52
CA ALA A 19 13.78 -6.32 18.75
C ALA A 19 13.71 -4.81 18.50
N PHE A 20 14.33 -4.31 17.41
CA PHE A 20 14.20 -2.91 16.99
C PHE A 20 12.74 -2.51 16.80
N ALA A 21 11.97 -3.31 16.09
CA ALA A 21 10.57 -2.97 15.86
C ALA A 21 9.72 -3.07 17.14
N THR A 22 10.04 -3.98 18.07
CA THR A 22 9.36 -4.09 19.37
C THR A 22 9.67 -2.90 20.27
N GLU A 23 10.88 -2.36 20.19
CA GLU A 23 11.30 -1.19 20.98
C GLU A 23 10.54 0.08 20.55
N PHE A 24 10.31 0.26 19.24
CA PHE A 24 9.79 1.52 18.70
C PHE A 24 8.33 1.50 18.26
N PHE A 25 7.75 0.34 17.97
CA PHE A 25 6.42 0.24 17.36
C PHE A 25 5.45 -0.59 18.19
N GLU A 26 4.19 -0.15 18.25
CA GLU A 26 3.10 -0.91 18.85
C GLU A 26 2.81 -2.22 18.09
N ASP A 27 2.15 -3.18 18.77
CA ASP A 27 1.86 -4.49 18.16
C ASP A 27 0.86 -4.41 17.01
N ASP A 28 0.04 -3.37 16.96
CA ASP A 28 -0.90 -3.04 15.89
C ASP A 28 -0.43 -1.88 15.00
N ALA A 29 0.85 -1.49 15.10
CA ALA A 29 1.40 -0.35 14.38
C ALA A 29 1.29 -0.50 12.86
N THR A 30 1.11 0.64 12.19
CA THR A 30 1.13 0.75 10.74
C THR A 30 2.19 1.75 10.28
N LEU A 31 2.90 1.39 9.20
CA LEU A 31 3.85 2.26 8.53
C LEU A 31 3.37 2.53 7.11
N THR A 32 3.16 3.81 6.79
CA THR A 32 2.69 4.26 5.49
C THR A 32 3.74 5.14 4.81
N LEU A 33 4.04 4.81 3.56
CA LEU A 33 4.88 5.60 2.68
C LEU A 33 4.05 6.10 1.50
N THR A 34 4.09 7.40 1.24
CA THR A 34 3.41 8.00 0.09
C THR A 34 4.45 8.71 -0.78
N PHE A 35 4.47 8.38 -2.06
CA PHE A 35 5.36 8.98 -3.05
C PHE A 35 4.52 9.82 -4.02
N CYS A 36 4.88 11.09 -4.14
CA CYS A 36 4.27 12.00 -5.12
C CYS A 36 5.02 11.84 -6.45
N LEU A 37 4.47 11.03 -7.34
CA LEU A 37 5.01 10.79 -8.68
C LEU A 37 4.20 11.54 -9.73
N GLU A 38 4.80 11.76 -10.90
CA GLU A 38 4.11 12.38 -12.05
C GLU A 38 2.85 11.60 -12.47
N ASP A 39 2.90 10.25 -12.33
CA ASP A 39 1.78 9.34 -12.62
C ASP A 39 0.69 9.35 -11.54
N GLY A 40 0.83 10.22 -10.53
CA GLY A 40 -0.04 10.29 -9.35
C GLY A 40 0.59 9.73 -8.08
N PRO A 41 -0.06 9.92 -6.92
CA PRO A 41 0.46 9.49 -5.64
C PRO A 41 0.43 7.96 -5.54
N LYS A 42 1.55 7.36 -5.14
CA LYS A 42 1.67 5.94 -4.84
C LYS A 42 1.85 5.73 -3.35
N ARG A 43 0.98 4.91 -2.76
CA ARG A 43 0.95 4.66 -1.31
C ARG A 43 1.19 3.19 -1.01
N TYR A 44 2.07 2.94 -0.04
CA TYR A 44 2.32 1.62 0.55
C TYR A 44 2.04 1.72 2.04
N THR A 45 1.19 0.83 2.54
CA THR A 45 0.94 0.69 3.99
C THR A 45 1.30 -0.72 4.39
N ILE A 46 2.12 -0.86 5.41
CA ILE A 46 2.59 -2.14 5.94
C ILE A 46 2.27 -2.23 7.42
N GLY A 47 1.84 -3.40 7.87
CA GLY A 47 1.56 -3.69 9.27
C GLY A 47 2.81 -4.03 10.07
N ARG A 48 2.64 -4.08 11.39
CA ARG A 48 3.71 -4.28 12.38
C ARG A 48 4.67 -5.43 12.03
N THR A 49 4.13 -6.56 11.59
CA THR A 49 4.92 -7.78 11.30
C THR A 49 5.87 -7.63 10.11
N LEU A 50 5.62 -6.67 9.22
CA LEU A 50 6.43 -6.40 8.02
C LEU A 50 7.41 -5.24 8.22
N ILE A 51 7.26 -4.44 9.28
CA ILE A 51 8.13 -3.29 9.58
C ILE A 51 9.60 -3.68 9.79
N PRO A 52 9.96 -4.75 10.54
CA PRO A 52 11.34 -5.18 10.71
C PRO A 52 12.04 -5.39 9.37
N ARG A 53 11.39 -6.14 8.49
CA ARG A 53 11.93 -6.46 7.17
C ARG A 53 12.00 -5.24 6.25
N TYR A 54 11.11 -4.27 6.39
CA TYR A 54 11.18 -3.01 5.66
C TYR A 54 12.48 -2.27 5.97
N PHE A 55 12.79 -2.04 7.25
CA PHE A 55 14.05 -1.38 7.63
C PHE A 55 15.27 -2.19 7.19
N ARG A 56 15.24 -3.50 7.38
CA ARG A 56 16.31 -4.39 6.89
C ARG A 56 16.53 -4.26 5.39
N SER A 57 15.47 -4.20 4.57
CA SER A 57 15.57 -4.10 3.12
C SER A 57 16.31 -2.83 2.63
N ILE A 58 16.29 -1.75 3.43
CA ILE A 58 17.03 -0.52 3.13
C ILE A 58 18.53 -0.81 3.18
N PHE A 59 18.97 -1.51 4.22
CA PHE A 59 20.40 -1.84 4.40
C PHE A 59 20.85 -2.98 3.48
N GLU A 60 19.97 -3.88 3.08
CA GLU A 60 20.21 -4.87 2.01
C GLU A 60 20.43 -4.20 0.64
N GLY A 61 20.03 -2.95 0.50
CA GLY A 61 20.29 -2.09 -0.67
C GLY A 61 21.59 -1.28 -0.56
N GLU A 62 22.60 -1.80 0.15
CA GLU A 62 23.94 -1.19 0.31
C GLU A 62 23.93 0.14 1.08
N VAL A 63 22.85 0.45 1.81
CA VAL A 63 22.83 1.57 2.73
C VAL A 63 23.66 1.25 3.97
N THR A 64 24.60 2.12 4.30
CA THR A 64 25.49 1.98 5.46
C THR A 64 25.01 2.76 6.66
N ASP A 65 24.32 3.89 6.45
CA ASP A 65 23.76 4.73 7.51
C ASP A 65 22.40 5.30 7.06
N LEU A 66 21.43 5.30 7.99
CA LEU A 66 20.10 5.83 7.79
C LEU A 66 19.67 6.65 9.00
N TYR A 67 19.26 7.88 8.77
CA TYR A 67 18.68 8.72 9.81
C TYR A 67 17.64 9.69 9.29
N PHE A 68 16.78 10.17 10.21
CA PHE A 68 15.74 11.16 9.95
C PHE A 68 16.13 12.48 10.64
N SER A 69 16.15 13.56 9.87
CA SER A 69 16.35 14.92 10.35
C SER A 69 15.02 15.66 10.33
N LEU A 70 14.57 16.12 11.49
CA LEU A 70 13.30 16.82 11.65
C LEU A 70 13.55 18.30 11.90
N LYS A 71 12.93 19.17 11.10
CA LYS A 71 12.98 20.62 11.27
C LYS A 71 11.60 21.12 11.60
N HIS A 72 11.50 21.92 12.66
CA HIS A 72 10.24 22.56 13.08
C HIS A 72 9.09 21.57 13.30
N ALA A 73 9.38 20.42 13.89
CA ALA A 73 8.36 19.45 14.27
C ALA A 73 7.39 20.06 15.31
N LYS A 74 6.10 19.79 15.14
CA LYS A 74 5.04 20.23 16.03
C LYS A 74 4.44 19.03 16.75
N GLU A 75 4.24 19.16 18.04
CA GLU A 75 3.59 18.15 18.87
C GLU A 75 2.16 18.59 19.22
N SER A 76 1.24 17.66 19.20
CA SER A 76 -0.13 17.85 19.63
C SER A 76 -0.61 16.64 20.43
N PHE A 77 -1.45 16.92 21.46
CA PHE A 77 -1.97 15.91 22.37
C PHE A 77 -3.48 15.76 22.13
N HIS A 78 -3.90 14.53 21.89
CA HIS A 78 -5.31 14.19 21.72
C HIS A 78 -5.65 12.93 22.54
N ASN A 79 -6.38 13.13 23.66
CA ASN A 79 -6.78 12.07 24.56
C ASN A 79 -5.58 11.20 25.02
N THR A 80 -5.44 9.99 24.43
CA THR A 80 -4.42 9.00 24.75
C THR A 80 -3.34 8.89 23.68
N THR A 81 -3.25 9.86 22.77
CA THR A 81 -2.27 9.84 21.68
C THR A 81 -1.50 11.16 21.62
N ILE A 82 -0.23 11.05 21.27
CA ILE A 82 0.63 12.19 20.95
C ILE A 82 0.91 12.12 19.46
N THR A 83 0.65 13.22 18.76
CA THR A 83 0.97 13.35 17.34
C THR A 83 2.16 14.28 17.17
N LEU A 84 3.21 13.81 16.49
CA LEU A 84 4.32 14.62 16.03
C LEU A 84 4.17 14.83 14.53
N ASP A 85 4.04 16.07 14.11
CA ASP A 85 3.90 16.48 12.71
C ASP A 85 5.11 17.32 12.30
N CYS A 86 5.87 16.82 11.34
CA CYS A 86 7.06 17.47 10.80
C CYS A 86 6.94 17.66 9.29
N ASP A 87 6.60 18.87 8.88
CA ASP A 87 6.47 19.22 7.45
C ASP A 87 7.80 19.20 6.70
N GLN A 88 8.92 19.45 7.41
CA GLN A 88 10.27 19.46 6.85
C GLN A 88 11.12 18.33 7.43
N CYS A 89 10.72 17.10 7.13
CA CYS A 89 11.51 15.92 7.46
C CYS A 89 12.38 15.52 6.28
N THR A 90 13.64 15.21 6.55
CA THR A 90 14.57 14.65 5.58
C THR A 90 15.05 13.29 6.06
N MET A 91 14.72 12.26 5.31
CA MET A 91 15.31 10.94 5.44
C MET A 91 16.62 10.91 4.67
N VAL A 92 17.70 10.58 5.33
CA VAL A 92 19.05 10.55 4.74
C VAL A 92 19.58 9.13 4.77
N ALA A 93 19.91 8.60 3.59
CA ALA A 93 20.53 7.30 3.40
C ALA A 93 21.94 7.50 2.80
N HIS A 94 22.95 6.97 3.47
CA HIS A 94 24.32 6.91 2.94
C HIS A 94 24.56 5.53 2.35
N HIS A 95 25.06 5.48 1.14
CA HIS A 95 25.44 4.24 0.48
C HIS A 95 26.96 4.00 0.62
N GLY A 96 27.34 2.72 0.75
CA GLY A 96 28.72 2.29 0.83
C GLY A 96 29.40 2.17 -0.53
N LYS A 97 30.45 1.35 -0.57
CA LYS A 97 31.18 1.02 -1.80
C LYS A 97 30.24 0.38 -2.83
N PRO A 98 30.44 0.62 -4.13
CA PRO A 98 31.45 1.49 -4.71
C PRO A 98 31.00 2.95 -4.85
N MET A 99 29.72 3.28 -4.63
CA MET A 99 29.12 4.54 -5.02
C MET A 99 29.33 5.68 -4.02
N TYR A 100 29.38 5.40 -2.72
CA TYR A 100 29.49 6.41 -1.65
C TYR A 100 28.54 7.62 -1.82
N ASN A 101 27.41 7.43 -2.50
CA ASN A 101 26.43 8.48 -2.69
C ASN A 101 25.56 8.65 -1.43
N LYS A 102 24.95 9.82 -1.34
CA LYS A 102 24.02 10.16 -0.27
C LYS A 102 22.67 10.53 -0.87
N VAL A 103 21.62 9.85 -0.45
CA VAL A 103 20.25 10.14 -0.88
C VAL A 103 19.53 10.90 0.22
N CYS A 104 19.07 12.11 -0.10
CA CYS A 104 18.30 12.96 0.79
C CYS A 104 16.85 13.00 0.28
N THR A 105 15.96 12.34 1.00
CA THR A 105 14.52 12.28 0.66
C THR A 105 13.75 13.25 1.56
N GLU A 106 13.19 14.28 0.98
CA GLU A 106 12.45 15.34 1.68
C GLU A 106 10.94 15.05 1.66
N GLY A 107 10.28 15.24 2.79
CA GLY A 107 8.86 14.98 2.90
C GLY A 107 8.25 15.46 4.21
N ARG A 108 6.97 15.12 4.41
CA ARG A 108 6.26 15.32 5.66
C ARG A 108 6.21 14.01 6.43
N LEU A 109 6.60 14.04 7.68
CA LEU A 109 6.52 12.92 8.59
C LEU A 109 5.46 13.21 9.66
N ILE A 110 4.50 12.29 9.78
CA ILE A 110 3.51 12.31 10.85
C ILE A 110 3.66 11.02 11.63
N LEU A 111 3.89 11.14 12.95
CA LEU A 111 3.98 10.03 13.88
C LEU A 111 2.87 10.16 14.91
N GLU A 112 2.18 9.07 15.18
CA GLU A 112 1.26 8.96 16.32
C GLU A 112 1.86 7.98 17.32
N PHE A 113 1.98 8.42 18.57
CA PHE A 113 2.47 7.63 19.69
C PHE A 113 1.32 7.31 20.63
N THR A 114 1.36 6.13 21.23
CA THR A 114 0.50 5.81 22.36
C THR A 114 1.05 6.55 23.60
N PHE A 115 0.17 7.24 24.32
CA PHE A 115 0.53 7.91 25.57
C PHE A 115 0.53 6.89 26.72
N ASP A 116 1.58 6.11 26.80
CA ASP A 116 1.86 5.15 27.85
C ASP A 116 3.33 5.25 28.29
N ASP A 117 3.76 4.40 29.21
CA ASP A 117 5.15 4.41 29.73
C ASP A 117 6.21 4.09 28.65
N LEU A 118 5.82 3.44 27.55
CA LEU A 118 6.72 3.02 26.49
C LEU A 118 6.80 4.02 25.34
N MET A 119 5.76 4.86 25.14
CA MET A 119 5.71 5.88 24.08
C MET A 119 6.01 5.32 22.69
N ARG A 120 5.45 4.16 22.37
CA ARG A 120 5.71 3.49 21.10
C ARG A 120 4.87 4.08 19.95
N ILE A 121 5.39 3.96 18.75
CA ILE A 121 4.77 4.46 17.52
C ILE A 121 3.61 3.54 17.14
N LYS A 122 2.40 4.10 17.07
CA LYS A 122 1.20 3.45 16.58
C LYS A 122 0.99 3.64 15.09
N SER A 123 1.28 4.85 14.60
CA SER A 123 1.16 5.19 13.19
C SER A 123 2.39 5.97 12.74
N TRP A 124 2.96 5.54 11.61
CA TRP A 124 4.04 6.22 10.91
C TRP A 124 3.58 6.55 9.50
N HIS A 125 3.56 7.83 9.15
CA HIS A 125 3.26 8.25 7.79
C HIS A 125 4.36 9.19 7.28
N PHE A 126 5.08 8.77 6.25
CA PHE A 126 6.06 9.59 5.56
C PHE A 126 5.60 9.84 4.12
N ALA A 127 5.23 11.09 3.84
CA ALA A 127 4.83 11.54 2.51
C ALA A 127 6.01 12.24 1.82
N THR A 128 6.66 11.53 0.92
CA THR A 128 7.81 12.00 0.15
C THR A 128 7.38 13.00 -0.91
N ARG A 129 8.04 14.16 -0.97
CA ARG A 129 7.85 15.19 -1.98
C ARG A 129 8.88 15.09 -3.09
N GLN A 130 10.17 15.01 -2.71
CA GLN A 130 11.28 14.91 -3.65
C GLN A 130 12.45 14.19 -3.00
N HIS A 131 13.37 13.73 -3.83
CA HIS A 131 14.67 13.25 -3.37
C HIS A 131 15.79 13.84 -4.21
N ARG A 132 16.98 13.87 -3.62
CA ARG A 132 18.23 14.32 -4.29
C ARG A 132 19.31 13.33 -3.99
N GLU A 133 20.05 12.98 -5.02
CA GLU A 133 21.26 12.20 -4.88
C GLU A 133 22.48 13.13 -4.89
N LEU A 134 23.34 12.95 -3.91
CA LEU A 134 24.62 13.66 -3.80
C LEU A 134 25.73 12.67 -4.09
N VAL A 135 26.41 12.86 -5.21
CA VAL A 135 27.51 12.00 -5.65
C VAL A 135 28.83 12.70 -5.36
N PRO A 136 29.83 12.03 -4.75
CA PRO A 136 31.15 12.61 -4.52
C PRO A 136 31.81 13.03 -5.84
N ARG A 137 32.40 14.23 -5.87
CA ARG A 137 33.10 14.75 -7.06
C ARG A 137 34.25 13.84 -7.50
N SER A 138 34.90 13.17 -6.54
CA SER A 138 35.99 12.22 -6.81
C SER A 138 35.52 11.03 -7.68
N LEU A 139 34.29 10.53 -7.46
CA LEU A 139 33.70 9.47 -8.30
C LEU A 139 33.46 9.96 -9.72
N ILE A 140 32.96 11.19 -9.89
CA ILE A 140 32.73 11.77 -11.21
C ILE A 140 34.05 11.96 -11.95
N ALA A 141 35.10 12.45 -11.24
CA ALA A 141 36.45 12.61 -11.82
C ALA A 141 37.07 11.26 -12.21
N LEU A 142 36.91 10.22 -11.37
CA LEU A 142 37.38 8.87 -11.66
C LEU A 142 36.70 8.30 -12.89
N GLN A 143 35.38 8.47 -12.98
CA GLN A 143 34.59 8.04 -14.12
C GLN A 143 35.00 8.72 -15.43
N ALA A 144 35.29 10.04 -15.36
CA ALA A 144 35.77 10.79 -16.51
C ALA A 144 37.13 10.29 -17.03
N GLN A 145 37.98 9.78 -16.12
CA GLN A 145 39.29 9.22 -16.48
C GLN A 145 39.21 7.79 -17.00
N GLN A 146 38.40 6.94 -16.37
CA GLN A 146 38.34 5.50 -16.68
C GLN A 146 37.33 5.15 -17.79
N GLN A 147 36.35 6.02 -18.04
CA GLN A 147 35.26 5.81 -19.00
C GLN A 147 34.60 4.42 -18.86
N ASP A 148 34.43 3.94 -17.62
CA ASP A 148 33.84 2.63 -17.35
C ASP A 148 32.30 2.69 -17.50
N PRO A 149 31.72 2.06 -18.53
CA PRO A 149 30.27 2.08 -18.76
C PRO A 149 29.53 1.34 -17.65
N ALA A 150 30.12 0.35 -16.99
CA ALA A 150 29.46 -0.41 -15.93
C ALA A 150 29.24 0.47 -14.68
N MET A 151 30.19 1.31 -14.33
CA MET A 151 30.08 2.26 -13.21
C MET A 151 29.02 3.33 -13.49
N LEU A 152 28.92 3.81 -14.72
CA LEU A 152 27.90 4.78 -15.14
C LEU A 152 26.49 4.16 -15.09
N GLU A 153 26.36 2.93 -15.55
CA GLU A 153 25.11 2.18 -15.50
C GLU A 153 24.68 1.94 -14.04
N GLN A 154 25.62 1.60 -13.17
CA GLN A 154 25.38 1.40 -11.75
C GLN A 154 24.93 2.70 -11.08
N LEU A 155 25.57 3.84 -11.34
CA LEU A 155 25.16 5.16 -10.87
C LEU A 155 23.73 5.51 -11.30
N SER A 156 23.36 5.18 -12.54
CA SER A 156 22.04 5.51 -13.09
C SER A 156 20.90 4.62 -12.55
N LYS A 157 21.21 3.41 -12.08
CA LYS A 157 20.22 2.41 -11.65
C LYS A 157 20.16 2.14 -10.16
N ASN A 158 21.08 2.70 -9.38
CA ASN A 158 21.19 2.43 -7.93
C ASN A 158 19.94 2.88 -7.17
N ILE A 159 19.39 4.04 -7.54
CA ILE A 159 18.21 4.62 -6.89
C ILE A 159 17.05 4.69 -7.86
N THR A 160 15.89 4.27 -7.39
CA THR A 160 14.65 4.32 -8.16
C THR A 160 14.07 5.74 -8.22
N ARG A 161 13.10 5.96 -9.11
CA ARG A 161 12.36 7.25 -9.20
C ARG A 161 11.67 7.66 -7.88
N GLN A 162 11.49 6.74 -6.93
CA GLN A 162 10.96 6.99 -5.59
C GLN A 162 12.03 7.42 -4.57
N GLY A 163 13.29 7.46 -4.95
CA GLY A 163 14.39 7.74 -4.03
C GLY A 163 14.76 6.56 -3.11
N LEU A 164 14.34 5.36 -3.47
CA LEU A 164 14.61 4.12 -2.75
C LEU A 164 15.50 3.20 -3.59
N THR A 165 16.20 2.29 -2.93
CA THR A 165 16.88 1.19 -3.61
C THR A 165 15.87 0.23 -4.23
N ASN A 166 16.31 -0.53 -5.24
CA ASN A 166 15.48 -1.57 -5.85
C ASN A 166 15.05 -2.64 -4.84
N SER A 167 15.93 -2.99 -3.89
CA SER A 167 15.63 -3.94 -2.81
C SER A 167 14.41 -3.49 -2.01
N THR A 168 14.45 -2.26 -1.48
CA THR A 168 13.36 -1.69 -0.68
C THR A 168 12.07 -1.54 -1.48
N LEU A 169 12.15 -1.05 -2.72
CA LEU A 169 10.95 -0.88 -3.55
C LEU A 169 10.29 -2.23 -3.89
N ASN A 170 11.09 -3.25 -4.21
CA ASN A 170 10.56 -4.59 -4.47
C ASN A 170 9.93 -5.20 -3.22
N TYR A 171 10.53 -4.97 -2.05
CA TYR A 171 9.92 -5.39 -0.79
C TYR A 171 8.57 -4.72 -0.55
N LEU A 172 8.45 -3.39 -0.75
CA LEU A 172 7.17 -2.68 -0.61
C LEU A 172 6.11 -3.20 -1.59
N ARG A 173 6.49 -3.52 -2.82
CA ARG A 173 5.59 -4.14 -3.81
C ARG A 173 5.13 -5.51 -3.36
N LEU A 174 6.02 -6.30 -2.79
CA LEU A 174 5.70 -7.62 -2.24
C LEU A 174 4.74 -7.51 -1.05
N CYS A 175 4.89 -6.51 -0.18
CA CYS A 175 4.01 -6.29 0.98
C CYS A 175 2.53 -6.12 0.58
N VAL A 176 2.25 -5.54 -0.58
CA VAL A 176 0.88 -5.41 -1.10
C VAL A 176 0.19 -6.77 -1.26
N ILE A 177 0.97 -7.82 -1.52
CA ILE A 177 0.50 -9.20 -1.65
C ILE A 177 0.55 -9.93 -0.31
N LEU A 178 1.62 -9.74 0.46
CA LEU A 178 1.86 -10.46 1.71
C LEU A 178 0.83 -10.15 2.80
N GLU A 179 0.39 -8.91 2.94
CA GLU A 179 -0.58 -8.54 3.98
C GLU A 179 -1.93 -9.26 3.82
N PRO A 180 -2.60 -9.21 2.64
CA PRO A 180 -3.83 -9.99 2.44
C PRO A 180 -3.61 -11.49 2.61
N MET A 181 -2.47 -12.02 2.15
CA MET A 181 -2.14 -13.44 2.32
C MET A 181 -1.95 -13.82 3.78
N GLN A 182 -1.29 -12.98 4.58
CA GLN A 182 -1.10 -13.22 6.00
C GLN A 182 -2.45 -13.32 6.74
N GLU A 183 -3.41 -12.45 6.42
CA GLU A 183 -4.76 -12.51 6.97
C GLU A 183 -5.44 -13.85 6.61
N LEU A 184 -5.36 -14.28 5.35
CA LEU A 184 -5.93 -15.55 4.89
C LEU A 184 -5.27 -16.75 5.55
N MET A 185 -3.94 -16.76 5.66
CA MET A 185 -3.17 -17.84 6.30
C MET A 185 -3.45 -17.92 7.80
N SER A 186 -3.57 -16.79 8.49
CA SER A 186 -3.93 -16.73 9.90
C SER A 186 -5.30 -17.36 10.15
N ARG A 187 -6.29 -17.06 9.31
CA ARG A 187 -7.64 -17.65 9.39
C ARG A 187 -7.64 -19.14 9.10
N HIS A 188 -6.89 -19.56 8.08
CA HIS A 188 -6.70 -20.99 7.80
C HIS A 188 -6.13 -21.72 9.02
N LYS A 189 -5.08 -21.15 9.61
CA LYS A 189 -4.43 -21.76 10.80
C LYS A 189 -5.33 -21.76 12.01
N ALA A 190 -6.10 -20.70 12.26
CA ALA A 190 -6.96 -20.58 13.45
C ALA A 190 -8.24 -21.43 13.37
N TYR A 191 -8.82 -21.58 12.16
CA TYR A 191 -10.15 -22.17 11.99
C TYR A 191 -10.15 -23.40 11.08
N ALA A 192 -9.00 -23.86 10.58
CA ALA A 192 -8.86 -24.97 9.62
C ALA A 192 -9.75 -24.83 8.37
N LEU A 193 -10.08 -23.59 7.98
CA LEU A 193 -10.92 -23.30 6.82
C LEU A 193 -10.15 -23.53 5.52
N SER A 194 -10.87 -23.93 4.46
CA SER A 194 -10.27 -23.96 3.13
C SER A 194 -9.84 -22.55 2.67
N PRO A 195 -8.86 -22.41 1.77
CA PRO A 195 -8.46 -21.09 1.23
C PRO A 195 -9.64 -20.30 0.64
N ARG A 196 -10.58 -20.99 0.00
CA ARG A 196 -11.80 -20.41 -0.56
C ARG A 196 -12.73 -19.84 0.53
N ASP A 197 -12.88 -20.57 1.63
CA ASP A 197 -13.76 -20.14 2.73
C ASP A 197 -13.09 -19.03 3.55
N CYS A 198 -11.77 -19.06 3.72
CA CYS A 198 -11.01 -17.94 4.28
C CYS A 198 -11.26 -16.67 3.47
N LEU A 199 -11.17 -16.73 2.15
CA LEU A 199 -11.39 -15.60 1.26
C LEU A 199 -12.83 -15.07 1.36
N LYS A 200 -13.84 -15.95 1.31
CA LYS A 200 -15.26 -15.58 1.45
C LYS A 200 -15.52 -14.87 2.78
N THR A 201 -15.02 -15.43 3.88
CA THR A 201 -15.21 -14.87 5.23
C THR A 201 -14.54 -13.50 5.35
N THR A 202 -13.33 -13.34 4.80
CA THR A 202 -12.61 -12.06 4.80
C THR A 202 -13.34 -11.00 3.98
N LEU A 203 -13.80 -11.35 2.79
CA LEU A 203 -14.56 -10.42 1.93
C LEU A 203 -15.90 -10.02 2.57
N PHE A 204 -16.61 -10.98 3.17
CA PHE A 204 -17.87 -10.72 3.87
C PHE A 204 -17.68 -9.78 5.07
N GLN A 205 -16.64 -9.98 5.87
CA GLN A 205 -16.34 -9.08 7.00
C GLN A 205 -15.92 -7.68 6.54
N LYS A 206 -15.14 -7.56 5.46
CA LYS A 206 -14.81 -6.26 4.88
C LYS A 206 -16.06 -5.54 4.38
N TRP A 207 -16.95 -6.25 3.73
CA TRP A 207 -18.23 -5.72 3.25
C TRP A 207 -19.11 -5.26 4.42
N GLN A 208 -19.24 -6.05 5.49
CA GLN A 208 -20.00 -5.66 6.69
C GLN A 208 -19.47 -4.38 7.31
N ARG A 209 -18.14 -4.20 7.41
CA ARG A 209 -17.53 -2.97 7.95
C ARG A 209 -17.83 -1.74 7.09
N MET A 210 -17.95 -1.91 5.77
CA MET A 210 -18.29 -0.80 4.87
C MET A 210 -19.77 -0.39 4.94
N ILE A 211 -20.66 -1.31 5.29
CA ILE A 211 -22.11 -1.07 5.32
C ILE A 211 -22.59 -0.73 6.74
N ALA A 212 -21.86 -1.14 7.79
CA ALA A 212 -22.23 -0.81 9.16
C ALA A 212 -22.18 0.71 9.38
N PRO A 213 -23.26 1.35 9.88
CA PRO A 213 -23.24 2.78 10.17
C PRO A 213 -22.17 3.08 11.21
N PRO A 214 -21.48 4.24 11.12
CA PRO A 214 -20.49 4.65 12.10
C PRO A 214 -21.18 4.86 13.46
N GLY A 215 -20.98 3.93 14.40
CA GLY A 215 -21.57 3.98 15.74
C GLY A 215 -21.85 2.63 16.39
N ALA A 216 -21.88 1.53 15.63
CA ALA A 216 -22.07 0.19 16.18
C ALA A 216 -20.74 -0.52 16.41
N SER A 217 -19.98 -0.12 17.43
CA SER A 217 -18.84 -0.90 17.91
C SER A 217 -19.36 -2.09 18.73
N HIS A 218 -19.87 -3.12 18.07
CA HIS A 218 -20.06 -4.41 18.68
C HIS A 218 -18.74 -5.18 18.56
N ARG A 219 -17.99 -5.25 19.66
CA ARG A 219 -16.92 -6.24 19.82
C ARG A 219 -17.59 -7.62 19.85
N PRO A 220 -17.34 -8.51 18.89
CA PRO A 220 -17.75 -9.90 19.06
C PRO A 220 -16.87 -10.51 20.16
N GLY A 221 -17.49 -10.93 21.25
CA GLY A 221 -16.82 -11.74 22.28
C GLY A 221 -16.37 -13.08 21.69
N PRO A 222 -15.38 -13.75 22.32
CA PRO A 222 -14.78 -14.99 21.79
C PRO A 222 -15.74 -16.21 21.76
N ASN A 223 -17.02 -16.09 22.12
CA ASN A 223 -17.93 -17.21 22.35
C ASN A 223 -19.13 -17.35 21.40
N ASP A 224 -19.23 -16.51 20.35
CA ASP A 224 -20.44 -16.54 19.48
C ASP A 224 -20.35 -17.44 18.23
N PHE A 225 -19.36 -18.32 18.14
CA PHE A 225 -19.28 -19.30 17.06
C PHE A 225 -19.63 -20.72 17.54
N LYS A 226 -20.86 -20.93 17.98
CA LYS A 226 -21.46 -22.27 17.94
C LYS A 226 -22.13 -22.46 16.58
N MET A 227 -21.45 -23.13 15.67
CA MET A 227 -22.06 -23.72 14.49
C MET A 227 -23.07 -24.78 14.94
N GLN A 228 -24.37 -24.52 14.70
CA GLN A 228 -25.37 -25.59 14.63
C GLN A 228 -25.25 -26.25 13.26
N PRO A 229 -25.33 -27.61 13.19
CA PRO A 229 -25.38 -28.30 11.91
C PRO A 229 -26.69 -27.98 11.20
N GLU A 230 -26.62 -27.57 9.94
CA GLU A 230 -27.78 -27.38 9.08
C GLU A 230 -28.50 -28.72 8.88
N VAL A 231 -29.68 -28.78 9.46
CA VAL A 231 -30.70 -29.80 9.10
C VAL A 231 -31.33 -29.34 7.79
N GLU A 232 -31.17 -30.14 6.74
CA GLU A 232 -31.88 -30.01 5.47
C GLU A 232 -33.37 -29.99 5.71
N THR A 233 -34.03 -28.83 5.67
CA THR A 233 -35.47 -28.72 5.65
C THR A 233 -35.93 -28.50 4.21
N GLN A 234 -36.68 -29.50 3.72
CA GLN A 234 -37.35 -29.55 2.45
C GLN A 234 -38.22 -28.29 2.23
N ARG A 235 -38.14 -27.72 1.01
CA ARG A 235 -38.98 -26.63 0.55
C ARG A 235 -40.45 -27.03 0.46
N PRO A 236 -41.41 -26.28 1.03
CA PRO A 236 -42.83 -26.50 0.76
C PRO A 236 -43.20 -25.98 -0.63
N PRO A 237 -44.19 -26.59 -1.32
CA PRO A 237 -44.56 -26.24 -2.70
C PRO A 237 -45.27 -24.89 -2.80
N SER A 238 -44.86 -24.10 -3.80
CA SER A 238 -45.42 -22.78 -4.09
C SER A 238 -46.87 -22.85 -4.54
N LYS A 239 -47.81 -22.23 -3.81
CA LYS A 239 -49.21 -22.03 -4.21
C LYS A 239 -49.31 -20.99 -5.33
N ARG A 240 -49.74 -21.48 -6.48
CA ARG A 240 -50.11 -20.72 -7.70
C ARG A 240 -51.29 -19.80 -7.41
N ARG A 241 -51.08 -18.49 -7.40
CA ARG A 241 -52.14 -17.47 -7.25
C ARG A 241 -52.85 -17.28 -8.59
N LYS A 242 -54.16 -17.67 -8.66
CA LYS A 242 -55.06 -17.40 -9.75
C LYS A 242 -55.30 -15.89 -9.94
N ARG A 243 -55.07 -15.42 -11.15
CA ARG A 243 -55.51 -14.07 -11.59
C ARG A 243 -57.02 -14.08 -11.82
N LYS A 244 -57.73 -13.19 -11.14
CA LYS A 244 -59.12 -12.88 -11.40
C LYS A 244 -59.17 -11.70 -12.39
N SER A 245 -59.82 -11.92 -13.52
CA SER A 245 -60.17 -10.91 -14.50
C SER A 245 -61.40 -10.12 -14.00
N SER A 246 -61.35 -8.80 -14.13
CA SER A 246 -62.60 -8.01 -14.19
C SER A 246 -62.42 -6.93 -15.26
N ALA A 247 -63.28 -7.00 -16.24
CA ALA A 247 -63.54 -6.03 -17.28
C ALA A 247 -64.40 -4.88 -16.74
N THR A 248 -64.26 -3.68 -17.22
CA THR A 248 -65.35 -2.81 -17.71
C THR A 248 -64.76 -1.45 -18.20
N ASN A 249 -64.90 -1.18 -19.48
CA ASN A 249 -65.41 0.00 -20.20
C ASN A 249 -65.08 1.41 -19.64
N ASN A 250 -64.69 2.37 -20.40
CA ASN A 250 -65.31 2.96 -21.59
C ASN A 250 -64.51 4.21 -22.05
N ALA A 251 -64.38 4.36 -23.34
CA ALA A 251 -64.57 5.52 -24.22
C ALA A 251 -63.62 6.73 -24.26
N ASN A 252 -63.17 6.92 -25.48
CA ASN A 252 -63.09 8.17 -26.28
C ASN A 252 -61.98 9.15 -25.95
N SER A 253 -61.17 9.60 -26.84
CA SER A 253 -61.29 10.07 -28.23
C SER A 253 -59.93 10.59 -28.75
N THR A 254 -59.69 10.32 -30.02
CA THR A 254 -59.05 11.17 -31.06
C THR A 254 -57.70 11.86 -30.85
N GLY A 255 -56.78 11.61 -31.80
CA GLY A 255 -55.85 12.60 -32.24
C GLY A 255 -54.51 12.07 -32.81
N THR A 256 -54.48 11.68 -34.04
CA THR A 256 -53.45 11.86 -35.11
C THR A 256 -52.02 12.26 -34.74
N GLY A 257 -51.06 11.53 -35.34
CA GLY A 257 -49.80 12.14 -35.75
C GLY A 257 -48.57 11.25 -35.74
N SER A 258 -48.36 10.51 -36.79
CA SER A 258 -47.13 10.30 -37.58
C SER A 258 -45.76 10.62 -36.98
N GLY A 259 -44.81 9.66 -37.08
CA GLY A 259 -43.42 9.97 -37.06
C GLY A 259 -42.46 8.83 -36.70
N LYS A 260 -42.16 7.97 -37.68
CA LYS A 260 -40.99 7.07 -37.65
C LYS A 260 -39.69 7.85 -37.54
N LYS A 261 -38.79 7.49 -36.62
CA LYS A 261 -37.35 7.56 -36.87
C LYS A 261 -36.62 6.51 -36.07
N LYS A 262 -35.97 5.61 -36.80
CA LYS A 262 -34.90 4.71 -36.32
C LYS A 262 -33.70 5.54 -35.96
N ASN A 263 -33.05 5.23 -34.84
CA ASN A 263 -31.68 5.64 -34.60
C ASN A 263 -30.83 4.41 -34.27
N MET A 264 -29.86 4.18 -35.16
CA MET A 264 -28.79 3.21 -35.07
C MET A 264 -27.71 3.76 -34.14
N SER A 265 -27.15 2.88 -33.31
CA SER A 265 -25.89 3.11 -32.58
C SER A 265 -24.70 3.01 -33.51
N PRO A 266 -23.65 3.85 -33.34
CA PRO A 266 -22.37 3.67 -34.03
C PRO A 266 -21.43 2.79 -33.19
N GLY A 267 -20.76 1.83 -33.85
CA GLY A 267 -19.69 1.01 -33.30
C GLY A 267 -18.33 1.73 -33.27
N PRO A 268 -17.33 1.16 -32.58
CA PRO A 268 -16.03 1.82 -32.39
C PRO A 268 -15.12 1.70 -33.61
N PRO A 269 -14.19 2.66 -33.83
CA PRO A 269 -13.29 2.62 -34.97
C PRO A 269 -12.10 1.69 -34.74
N ASN A 270 -11.83 0.87 -35.74
CA ASN A 270 -10.58 0.10 -35.94
C ASN A 270 -9.44 1.04 -36.33
N PHE A 271 -8.32 0.96 -35.62
CA PHE A 271 -7.05 1.51 -36.14
C PHE A 271 -6.19 0.39 -36.72
N SER A 272 -6.00 0.44 -38.03
CA SER A 272 -5.03 -0.37 -38.74
C SER A 272 -3.68 0.34 -38.80
N LEU A 273 -2.62 -0.41 -38.43
CA LEU A 273 -1.20 -0.03 -38.66
C LEU A 273 -0.90 0.00 -40.14
N ALA A 274 -0.36 1.11 -40.61
CA ALA A 274 0.32 1.18 -41.91
C ALA A 274 1.83 1.28 -41.67
N SER A 275 2.55 0.26 -42.10
CA SER A 275 4.01 0.25 -42.28
C SER A 275 4.40 1.15 -43.45
N GLN A 276 5.36 2.06 -43.20
CA GLN A 276 6.14 2.63 -44.32
C GLN A 276 7.63 2.42 -44.10
N ASN A 277 8.17 1.52 -44.88
CA ASN A 277 9.59 1.47 -45.25
C ASN A 277 9.92 2.64 -46.17
N SER A 278 11.00 3.35 -45.91
CA SER A 278 11.77 4.01 -46.98
C SER A 278 13.25 4.06 -46.58
N SER A 279 13.97 3.24 -47.36
CA SER A 279 15.40 3.27 -47.58
C SER A 279 15.79 4.54 -48.33
N SER A 280 16.93 5.11 -48.01
CA SER A 280 17.94 5.58 -48.97
C SER A 280 19.19 6.11 -48.26
N GLN A 281 20.30 5.46 -48.59
CA GLN A 281 21.66 6.00 -48.63
C GLN A 281 21.82 6.98 -49.83
N PRO A 282 22.89 7.74 -49.93
CA PRO A 282 24.29 7.39 -49.67
C PRO A 282 24.96 8.14 -48.51
#